data_c6e4b8fd4dff65ea9bcf9bfba36f0324
#
_entry.id   c6e4b8fd4dff65ea9bcf9bfba36f0324
#
_cell.length_a   1.000
_cell.length_b   1.000
_cell.length_c   1.000
_cell.angle_alpha   90.00
_cell.angle_beta   90.00
_cell.angle_gamma   90.00
#
_symmetry.space_group_name_H-M   'P 1'
#
loop_
_entity.id
_entity.type
_entity.pdbx_description
1 polymer ?
#
loop_
_entity_poly.entity_id
_entity_poly.type
_entity_poly.pdbx_seq_one_letter_code
_entity_poly.pdbx_strand_id
1 'polypeptide(L)'
;MSLVITINSVDRTLDISQGSLALDMGLTKSPSVLEFAMVGVKASLPTPGLSIVLSEDGTDIFSGTITERIEDLVGGQMVPGYRFIAVDGFHEMDRLLVQKAYNDTDARSIVSDLVTNFMTGFTLDTPLTSPSINTARFNYEQPSRCITKIATEVGWDWYVDAAKVIHFFPGATLEAPFSIEDDTGRLEYKSLEFEQNITELRNRVYVRGGTYEDPIFEEDAVDLYEANGVDQTFPLVYRYNAVQITVNGVTQTVGVDFIDRSIGDSRTSGTATATSTLELVDSGATFIADGVAVGDQVQNTTDDTHAIVVSVDSETTLTINKEIIVSGNEYQIRERLLNCLYNFQEKLVRFPEGTLVVNDVVRVFGNAKIPLIVQAEDPDSILKYGLREGIEIDNTIDSIEEAELLAFARVDQWKDGSKEGSFQTRQKGLTVGMAIKINSAKFGIDETYKINKIRGTMNGFDQFIYDVDFLKSGQTTFTDIVIGLIGKSREEISISPNEVIQRFRKVEDAFSMSDEIVSVTTTEGPYGYAPVTTKTVAKYNFSTYS
;
A
#
# COMPACT_ATOMS: atom_id res chain seq x y z
N MET A 1 20.90 -38.78 -23.76
CA MET A 1 20.18 -37.58 -23.45
C MET A 1 19.20 -37.31 -24.57
N SER A 2 17.92 -37.24 -24.32
CA SER A 2 16.95 -36.98 -25.39
C SER A 2 16.12 -35.73 -25.01
N LEU A 3 16.42 -34.64 -25.70
CA LEU A 3 15.49 -33.53 -25.76
C LEU A 3 14.42 -33.86 -26.79
N VAL A 4 13.16 -33.70 -26.42
CA VAL A 4 12.03 -33.93 -27.33
C VAL A 4 11.16 -32.68 -27.33
N ILE A 5 10.85 -32.18 -28.54
CA ILE A 5 9.94 -31.07 -28.74
C ILE A 5 8.70 -31.56 -29.47
N THR A 6 7.57 -31.46 -28.84
CA THR A 6 6.28 -31.78 -29.45
C THR A 6 5.47 -30.49 -29.69
N ILE A 7 4.97 -30.31 -30.91
CA ILE A 7 4.09 -29.19 -31.26
C ILE A 7 2.76 -29.76 -31.71
N ASN A 8 1.68 -29.37 -31.05
CA ASN A 8 0.33 -29.93 -31.26
C ASN A 8 0.34 -31.47 -31.24
N SER A 9 1.04 -32.05 -30.26
CA SER A 9 1.22 -33.51 -30.06
C SER A 9 1.99 -34.24 -31.18
N VAL A 10 2.68 -33.51 -32.03
CA VAL A 10 3.56 -34.08 -33.08
C VAL A 10 5.00 -33.82 -32.70
N ASP A 11 5.86 -34.87 -32.73
CA ASP A 11 7.28 -34.72 -32.50
C ASP A 11 7.92 -33.92 -33.66
N ARG A 12 8.52 -32.80 -33.31
CA ARG A 12 9.22 -31.86 -34.22
C ARG A 12 10.70 -31.67 -33.87
N THR A 13 11.25 -32.56 -33.06
CA THR A 13 12.62 -32.44 -32.56
C THR A 13 13.67 -32.31 -33.70
N LEU A 14 13.49 -33.06 -34.77
CA LEU A 14 14.40 -33.03 -35.90
C LEU A 14 14.25 -31.79 -36.80
N ASP A 15 13.16 -31.07 -36.70
CA ASP A 15 12.89 -29.85 -37.46
C ASP A 15 13.52 -28.61 -36.81
N ILE A 16 13.99 -28.73 -35.57
CA ILE A 16 14.59 -27.61 -34.80
C ILE A 16 16.04 -27.40 -35.23
N SER A 17 16.43 -26.17 -35.48
CA SER A 17 17.82 -25.80 -35.78
C SER A 17 18.68 -26.00 -34.53
N GLN A 18 19.72 -26.81 -34.65
CA GLN A 18 20.65 -27.05 -33.54
C GLN A 18 21.25 -25.74 -33.04
N GLY A 19 21.30 -25.58 -31.70
CA GLY A 19 21.83 -24.39 -31.03
C GLY A 19 20.89 -23.19 -31.03
N SER A 20 19.67 -23.28 -31.59
CA SER A 20 18.71 -22.20 -31.56
C SER A 20 17.77 -22.24 -30.35
N LEU A 21 17.76 -23.35 -29.62
CA LEU A 21 16.85 -23.56 -28.50
C LEU A 21 17.33 -22.83 -27.25
N ALA A 22 16.51 -21.95 -26.74
CA ALA A 22 16.73 -21.24 -25.49
C ALA A 22 15.44 -21.26 -24.64
N LEU A 23 15.60 -21.65 -23.39
CA LEU A 23 14.52 -21.69 -22.39
C LEU A 23 14.84 -20.71 -21.28
N ASP A 24 14.01 -19.71 -21.08
CA ASP A 24 14.09 -18.78 -19.97
C ASP A 24 12.96 -19.08 -18.97
N MET A 25 13.30 -19.38 -17.72
CA MET A 25 12.35 -19.58 -16.61
C MET A 25 12.58 -18.52 -15.54
N GLY A 26 11.55 -17.83 -15.12
CA GLY A 26 11.60 -16.77 -14.11
C GLY A 26 10.61 -17.00 -12.96
N LEU A 27 10.91 -16.37 -11.81
CA LEU A 27 10.09 -16.45 -10.61
C LEU A 27 9.17 -15.21 -10.49
N THR A 28 7.97 -15.39 -10.01
CA THR A 28 6.99 -14.38 -9.53
C THR A 28 6.47 -13.35 -10.54
N LYS A 29 7.26 -12.85 -11.48
CA LYS A 29 6.84 -11.74 -12.37
C LYS A 29 7.06 -12.00 -13.86
N SER A 30 7.64 -13.12 -14.19
CA SER A 30 8.06 -13.40 -15.56
C SER A 30 7.52 -14.74 -16.04
N PRO A 31 6.82 -14.78 -17.16
CA PRO A 31 6.48 -16.04 -17.81
C PRO A 31 7.75 -16.79 -18.22
N SER A 32 7.68 -18.12 -18.28
CA SER A 32 8.71 -18.90 -18.93
C SER A 32 8.57 -18.78 -20.45
N VAL A 33 9.68 -18.57 -21.11
CA VAL A 33 9.73 -18.35 -22.56
C VAL A 33 10.63 -19.37 -23.21
N LEU A 34 10.13 -20.00 -24.27
CA LEU A 34 10.91 -20.90 -25.11
C LEU A 34 11.11 -20.28 -26.49
N GLU A 35 12.35 -20.04 -26.85
CA GLU A 35 12.76 -19.57 -28.18
C GLU A 35 13.41 -20.70 -28.98
N PHE A 36 13.06 -20.81 -30.24
CA PHE A 36 13.67 -21.78 -31.13
C PHE A 36 13.56 -21.37 -32.61
N ALA A 37 14.40 -21.93 -33.45
CA ALA A 37 14.31 -21.78 -34.89
C ALA A 37 14.06 -23.12 -35.58
N MET A 38 13.27 -23.09 -36.63
CA MET A 38 12.99 -24.28 -37.46
C MET A 38 13.43 -24.06 -38.89
N VAL A 39 13.81 -25.17 -39.55
CA VAL A 39 14.10 -25.23 -40.97
C VAL A 39 12.95 -25.97 -41.66
N GLY A 40 12.50 -25.44 -42.78
CA GLY A 40 11.46 -26.12 -43.54
C GLY A 40 10.72 -25.23 -44.52
N VAL A 41 9.73 -25.80 -45.19
CA VAL A 41 8.85 -25.04 -46.10
C VAL A 41 7.77 -24.36 -45.26
N LYS A 42 7.51 -23.08 -45.48
CA LYS A 42 6.55 -22.25 -44.74
C LYS A 42 5.18 -22.94 -44.46
N ALA A 43 4.69 -23.68 -45.44
CA ALA A 43 3.40 -24.38 -45.32
C ALA A 43 3.39 -25.53 -44.30
N SER A 44 4.57 -26.10 -43.97
CA SER A 44 4.72 -27.19 -43.00
C SER A 44 5.11 -26.71 -41.58
N LEU A 45 5.32 -25.39 -41.40
CA LEU A 45 5.74 -24.82 -40.14
C LEU A 45 4.57 -24.52 -39.23
N PRO A 46 4.74 -24.57 -37.90
CA PRO A 46 3.69 -24.28 -36.96
C PRO A 46 3.25 -22.82 -37.09
N THR A 47 2.00 -22.58 -36.71
CA THR A 47 1.39 -21.25 -36.62
C THR A 47 1.25 -20.83 -35.15
N PRO A 48 1.23 -19.52 -34.85
CA PRO A 48 0.86 -19.06 -33.52
C PRO A 48 -0.49 -19.64 -33.06
N GLY A 49 -0.61 -19.91 -31.76
CA GLY A 49 -1.77 -20.54 -31.12
C GLY A 49 -1.63 -22.05 -30.93
N LEU A 50 -0.63 -22.72 -31.47
CA LEU A 50 -0.40 -24.14 -31.25
C LEU A 50 0.32 -24.39 -29.92
N SER A 51 -0.04 -25.50 -29.25
CA SER A 51 0.64 -25.96 -28.04
C SER A 51 2.02 -26.51 -28.34
N ILE A 52 2.95 -26.31 -27.42
CA ILE A 52 4.31 -26.84 -27.47
C ILE A 52 4.71 -27.38 -26.11
N VAL A 53 5.41 -28.52 -26.11
CA VAL A 53 6.01 -29.12 -24.92
C VAL A 53 7.45 -29.43 -25.22
N LEU A 54 8.34 -29.07 -24.29
CA LEU A 54 9.74 -29.45 -24.28
C LEU A 54 9.98 -30.42 -23.13
N SER A 55 10.43 -31.62 -23.47
CA SER A 55 10.77 -32.66 -22.49
C SER A 55 12.28 -32.95 -22.52
N GLU A 56 12.87 -33.13 -21.34
CA GLU A 56 14.25 -33.56 -21.15
C GLU A 56 14.28 -34.92 -20.43
N ASP A 57 14.83 -35.95 -21.08
CA ASP A 57 14.87 -37.33 -20.61
C ASP A 57 13.51 -37.86 -20.14
N GLY A 58 12.42 -37.46 -20.82
CA GLY A 58 11.06 -37.87 -20.54
C GLY A 58 10.33 -37.06 -19.46
N THR A 59 10.95 -36.02 -18.93
CA THR A 59 10.32 -35.07 -18.01
C THR A 59 10.01 -33.77 -18.74
N ASP A 60 8.78 -33.30 -18.67
CA ASP A 60 8.37 -32.03 -19.28
C ASP A 60 8.94 -30.87 -18.46
N ILE A 61 9.84 -30.10 -19.09
CA ILE A 61 10.48 -28.94 -18.46
C ILE A 61 9.85 -27.60 -18.90
N PHE A 62 9.07 -27.63 -19.99
CA PHE A 62 8.31 -26.49 -20.47
C PHE A 62 7.04 -26.97 -21.18
N SER A 63 5.94 -26.30 -20.94
CA SER A 63 4.68 -26.47 -21.68
C SER A 63 4.03 -25.09 -21.87
N GLY A 64 3.65 -24.78 -23.11
CA GLY A 64 3.10 -23.47 -23.42
C GLY A 64 2.44 -23.39 -24.79
N THR A 65 2.27 -22.16 -25.26
CA THR A 65 1.65 -21.84 -26.54
C THR A 65 2.61 -20.99 -27.38
N ILE A 66 2.77 -21.32 -28.67
CA ILE A 66 3.51 -20.49 -29.61
C ILE A 66 2.75 -19.18 -29.78
N THR A 67 3.36 -18.07 -29.36
CA THR A 67 2.75 -16.73 -29.45
C THR A 67 3.22 -15.97 -30.66
N GLU A 68 4.46 -16.21 -31.11
CA GLU A 68 5.06 -15.45 -32.21
C GLU A 68 5.77 -16.39 -33.21
N ARG A 69 5.69 -16.00 -34.47
CA ARG A 69 6.50 -16.54 -35.57
C ARG A 69 7.16 -15.38 -36.30
N ILE A 70 8.47 -15.31 -36.26
CA ILE A 70 9.29 -14.29 -36.92
C ILE A 70 9.90 -14.89 -38.17
N GLU A 71 9.73 -14.22 -39.31
CA GLU A 71 10.24 -14.64 -40.61
C GLU A 71 11.32 -13.66 -41.06
N ASP A 72 12.56 -14.14 -41.18
CA ASP A 72 13.71 -13.36 -41.57
C ASP A 72 14.34 -13.90 -42.84
N LEU A 73 14.98 -13.04 -43.65
CA LEU A 73 15.85 -13.46 -44.71
C LEU A 73 17.30 -13.49 -44.21
N VAL A 74 17.86 -14.68 -44.09
CA VAL A 74 19.19 -14.89 -43.51
C VAL A 74 20.25 -15.08 -44.59
N GLY A 75 21.34 -14.30 -44.53
CA GLY A 75 22.53 -14.42 -45.38
C GLY A 75 22.35 -13.93 -46.80
N GLY A 76 23.45 -13.93 -47.55
CA GLY A 76 23.50 -13.44 -48.93
C GLY A 76 22.74 -14.28 -49.99
N GLN A 77 22.20 -15.45 -49.60
CA GLN A 77 21.43 -16.34 -50.46
C GLN A 77 19.91 -16.18 -50.27
N MET A 78 19.44 -15.23 -49.48
CA MET A 78 18.01 -14.98 -49.19
C MET A 78 17.23 -16.24 -48.75
N VAL A 79 17.83 -17.07 -47.92
CA VAL A 79 17.15 -18.24 -47.34
C VAL A 79 16.22 -17.76 -46.21
N PRO A 80 14.93 -18.11 -46.26
CA PRO A 80 14.03 -17.72 -45.15
C PRO A 80 14.39 -18.47 -43.87
N GLY A 81 14.62 -17.71 -42.80
CA GLY A 81 14.74 -18.20 -41.43
C GLY A 81 13.43 -18.04 -40.69
N TYR A 82 13.10 -18.98 -39.81
CA TYR A 82 11.88 -18.96 -39.01
C TYR A 82 12.23 -19.12 -37.55
N ARG A 83 11.98 -18.07 -36.77
CA ARG A 83 12.11 -18.10 -35.32
C ARG A 83 10.72 -18.11 -34.68
N PHE A 84 10.61 -18.83 -33.58
CA PHE A 84 9.40 -18.99 -32.83
C PHE A 84 9.62 -18.60 -31.37
N ILE A 85 8.63 -17.96 -30.79
CA ILE A 85 8.56 -17.66 -29.36
C ILE A 85 7.31 -18.33 -28.82
N ALA A 86 7.50 -19.12 -27.78
CA ALA A 86 6.40 -19.73 -27.05
C ALA A 86 6.46 -19.27 -25.59
N VAL A 87 5.29 -19.05 -25.02
CA VAL A 87 5.10 -18.62 -23.63
C VAL A 87 4.35 -19.72 -22.89
N ASP A 88 4.71 -19.93 -21.64
CA ASP A 88 4.09 -20.95 -20.77
C ASP A 88 2.61 -20.65 -20.48
N GLY A 89 2.03 -21.37 -19.53
CA GLY A 89 0.64 -21.20 -19.11
C GLY A 89 0.23 -19.80 -18.70
N PHE A 90 1.19 -18.93 -18.41
CA PHE A 90 0.96 -17.54 -18.03
C PHE A 90 0.08 -16.76 -19.04
N HIS A 91 0.32 -16.98 -20.34
CA HIS A 91 -0.49 -16.38 -21.39
C HIS A 91 -1.96 -16.83 -21.36
N GLU A 92 -2.21 -18.07 -20.92
CA GLU A 92 -3.57 -18.61 -20.86
C GLU A 92 -4.32 -18.19 -19.60
N MET A 93 -3.64 -17.99 -18.46
CA MET A 93 -4.27 -17.64 -17.20
C MET A 93 -4.89 -16.23 -17.20
N ASP A 94 -4.34 -15.32 -18.00
CA ASP A 94 -4.76 -13.91 -18.04
C ASP A 94 -5.91 -13.62 -19.04
N ARG A 95 -6.65 -14.65 -19.45
CA ARG A 95 -7.78 -14.49 -20.40
C ARG A 95 -9.01 -13.84 -19.80
N LEU A 96 -9.20 -13.97 -18.49
CA LEU A 96 -10.32 -13.37 -17.76
C LEU A 96 -9.83 -12.25 -16.87
N LEU A 97 -10.70 -11.31 -16.56
CA LEU A 97 -10.41 -10.24 -15.61
C LEU A 97 -11.11 -10.51 -14.28
N VAL A 98 -10.38 -10.31 -13.20
CA VAL A 98 -10.88 -10.47 -11.83
C VAL A 98 -11.60 -9.20 -11.38
N GLN A 99 -12.84 -9.36 -10.92
CA GLN A 99 -13.60 -8.33 -10.22
C GLN A 99 -14.12 -8.95 -8.93
N LYS A 100 -13.35 -8.86 -7.87
CA LYS A 100 -13.68 -9.47 -6.57
C LYS A 100 -12.99 -8.76 -5.42
N ALA A 101 -13.65 -8.80 -4.25
CA ALA A 101 -13.10 -8.32 -2.99
C ALA A 101 -13.09 -9.46 -1.97
N TYR A 102 -12.06 -9.48 -1.13
CA TYR A 102 -11.88 -10.42 -0.04
C TYR A 102 -11.65 -9.62 1.24
N ASN A 103 -12.19 -10.10 2.34
CA ASN A 103 -12.00 -9.52 3.67
C ASN A 103 -11.62 -10.66 4.63
N ASP A 104 -10.66 -10.41 5.50
CA ASP A 104 -10.18 -11.34 6.54
C ASP A 104 -9.97 -12.77 6.02
N THR A 105 -9.32 -12.87 4.87
CA THR A 105 -9.13 -14.15 4.16
C THR A 105 -7.65 -14.46 4.05
N ASP A 106 -7.23 -15.71 4.32
CA ASP A 106 -5.83 -16.08 4.15
C ASP A 106 -5.41 -16.04 2.68
N ALA A 107 -4.14 -15.65 2.46
CA ALA A 107 -3.58 -15.39 1.14
C ALA A 107 -3.75 -16.59 0.18
N ARG A 108 -3.57 -17.80 0.69
CA ARG A 108 -3.68 -19.01 -0.14
C ARG A 108 -5.13 -19.33 -0.53
N SER A 109 -6.09 -19.08 0.35
CA SER A 109 -7.52 -19.20 0.04
C SER A 109 -7.93 -18.20 -1.05
N ILE A 110 -7.39 -16.98 -1.02
CA ILE A 110 -7.60 -16.00 -2.10
C ILE A 110 -7.05 -16.56 -3.42
N VAL A 111 -5.79 -17.03 -3.44
CA VAL A 111 -5.18 -17.60 -4.65
C VAL A 111 -5.95 -18.82 -5.15
N SER A 112 -6.38 -19.71 -4.25
CA SER A 112 -7.19 -20.90 -4.60
C SER A 112 -8.53 -20.53 -5.27
N ASP A 113 -9.18 -19.50 -4.76
CA ASP A 113 -10.41 -18.98 -5.33
C ASP A 113 -10.18 -18.33 -6.71
N LEU A 114 -9.09 -17.58 -6.87
CA LEU A 114 -8.70 -17.00 -8.16
C LEU A 114 -8.46 -18.11 -9.21
N VAL A 115 -7.70 -19.16 -8.84
CA VAL A 115 -7.43 -20.30 -9.71
C VAL A 115 -8.71 -21.00 -10.12
N THR A 116 -9.58 -21.28 -9.16
CA THR A 116 -10.83 -22.03 -9.40
C THR A 116 -11.81 -21.28 -10.30
N ASN A 117 -11.94 -19.96 -10.11
CA ASN A 117 -13.00 -19.19 -10.76
C ASN A 117 -12.54 -18.44 -12.03
N PHE A 118 -11.25 -18.14 -12.17
CA PHE A 118 -10.74 -17.28 -13.25
C PHE A 118 -9.68 -17.93 -14.13
N MET A 119 -9.14 -19.11 -13.76
CA MET A 119 -8.04 -19.75 -14.47
C MET A 119 -8.39 -21.18 -14.89
N THR A 120 -9.16 -21.32 -15.97
CA THR A 120 -9.61 -22.63 -16.44
C THR A 120 -8.42 -23.52 -16.84
N GLY A 121 -8.35 -24.72 -16.26
CA GLY A 121 -7.31 -25.71 -16.56
C GLY A 121 -6.04 -25.58 -15.72
N PHE A 122 -6.02 -24.65 -14.74
CA PHE A 122 -4.95 -24.55 -13.76
C PHE A 122 -5.36 -25.18 -12.43
N THR A 123 -4.35 -25.59 -11.68
CA THR A 123 -4.52 -26.09 -10.30
C THR A 123 -3.53 -25.41 -9.38
N LEU A 124 -3.83 -25.36 -8.08
CA LEU A 124 -2.92 -24.87 -7.06
C LEU A 124 -2.22 -26.07 -6.40
N ASP A 125 -0.95 -25.94 -6.09
CA ASP A 125 -0.15 -26.95 -5.41
C ASP A 125 -0.66 -27.29 -3.97
N THR A 126 0.07 -28.14 -3.25
CA THR A 126 -0.33 -28.64 -1.92
C THR A 126 -0.59 -27.50 -0.94
N PRO A 127 -1.65 -27.56 -0.11
CA PRO A 127 -1.97 -26.52 0.86
C PRO A 127 -0.85 -26.26 1.86
N LEU A 128 -0.55 -24.97 2.07
CA LEU A 128 0.34 -24.45 3.10
C LEU A 128 -0.43 -23.45 3.96
N THR A 129 -0.08 -23.30 5.22
CA THR A 129 -0.62 -22.23 6.06
C THR A 129 -0.08 -20.89 5.57
N SER A 130 -0.96 -19.93 5.36
CA SER A 130 -0.58 -18.60 4.88
C SER A 130 -1.11 -17.50 5.80
N PRO A 131 -0.49 -16.31 5.79
CA PRO A 131 -0.99 -15.15 6.52
C PRO A 131 -2.39 -14.75 6.06
N SER A 132 -3.18 -14.17 6.97
CA SER A 132 -4.46 -13.55 6.64
C SER A 132 -4.24 -12.17 6.05
N ILE A 133 -5.07 -11.80 5.08
CA ILE A 133 -5.11 -10.48 4.45
C ILE A 133 -6.43 -9.84 4.85
N ASN A 134 -6.38 -8.67 5.46
CA ASN A 134 -7.57 -7.99 5.95
C ASN A 134 -8.48 -7.56 4.80
N THR A 135 -7.91 -7.00 3.75
CA THR A 135 -8.69 -6.55 2.59
C THR A 135 -7.88 -6.67 1.31
N ALA A 136 -8.37 -7.46 0.35
CA ALA A 136 -7.84 -7.46 -1.01
C ALA A 136 -8.95 -7.13 -2.00
N ARG A 137 -8.72 -6.14 -2.86
CA ARG A 137 -9.72 -5.70 -3.86
C ARG A 137 -9.11 -5.70 -5.24
N PHE A 138 -9.75 -6.43 -6.15
CA PHE A 138 -9.37 -6.50 -7.56
C PHE A 138 -10.49 -5.91 -8.41
N ASN A 139 -10.14 -4.99 -9.29
CA ASN A 139 -11.09 -4.30 -10.13
C ASN A 139 -10.65 -4.38 -11.59
N TYR A 140 -11.17 -5.39 -12.31
CA TYR A 140 -10.82 -5.70 -13.70
C TYR A 140 -9.32 -5.91 -13.91
N GLU A 141 -8.70 -6.68 -13.01
CA GLU A 141 -7.26 -7.00 -13.06
C GLU A 141 -7.01 -8.39 -13.62
N GLN A 142 -5.85 -8.58 -14.22
CA GLN A 142 -5.42 -9.89 -14.70
C GLN A 142 -5.12 -10.82 -13.52
N PRO A 143 -5.49 -12.11 -13.56
CA PRO A 143 -5.24 -13.09 -12.52
C PRO A 143 -3.78 -13.16 -12.06
N SER A 144 -2.82 -13.12 -12.99
CA SER A 144 -1.40 -13.11 -12.68
C SER A 144 -0.98 -11.92 -11.81
N ARG A 145 -1.54 -10.74 -12.11
CA ARG A 145 -1.30 -9.54 -11.30
C ARG A 145 -1.93 -9.63 -9.93
N CYS A 146 -3.12 -10.23 -9.83
CA CYS A 146 -3.76 -10.46 -8.54
C CYS A 146 -2.92 -11.37 -7.66
N ILE A 147 -2.42 -12.50 -8.18
CA ILE A 147 -1.53 -13.41 -7.44
C ILE A 147 -0.23 -12.68 -7.05
N THR A 148 0.35 -11.91 -7.97
CA THR A 148 1.58 -11.14 -7.68
C THR A 148 1.38 -10.12 -6.57
N LYS A 149 0.23 -9.44 -6.51
CA LYS A 149 -0.10 -8.52 -5.42
C LYS A 149 -0.18 -9.26 -4.09
N ILE A 150 -0.94 -10.36 -4.03
CA ILE A 150 -1.03 -11.19 -2.83
C ILE A 150 0.34 -11.72 -2.40
N ALA A 151 1.12 -12.24 -3.33
CA ALA A 151 2.47 -12.74 -3.07
C ALA A 151 3.38 -11.65 -2.49
N THR A 152 3.32 -10.44 -3.05
CA THR A 152 4.11 -9.29 -2.59
C THR A 152 3.70 -8.86 -1.18
N GLU A 153 2.41 -8.86 -0.86
CA GLU A 153 1.87 -8.46 0.42
C GLU A 153 2.31 -9.40 1.56
N VAL A 154 2.28 -10.71 1.29
CA VAL A 154 2.69 -11.72 2.29
C VAL A 154 4.18 -12.10 2.20
N GLY A 155 4.95 -11.52 1.28
CA GLY A 155 6.37 -11.84 1.09
C GLY A 155 6.62 -13.24 0.50
N TRP A 156 5.66 -13.79 -0.26
CA TRP A 156 5.74 -15.10 -0.89
C TRP A 156 6.12 -15.00 -2.36
N ASP A 157 6.51 -16.15 -2.93
CA ASP A 157 6.81 -16.31 -4.35
C ASP A 157 5.81 -17.23 -5.04
N TRP A 158 5.75 -17.16 -6.36
CA TRP A 158 4.94 -18.07 -7.15
C TRP A 158 5.49 -18.26 -8.56
N TYR A 159 5.18 -19.40 -9.17
CA TYR A 159 5.42 -19.72 -10.57
C TYR A 159 4.41 -20.74 -11.08
N VAL A 160 4.38 -20.94 -12.40
CA VAL A 160 3.55 -21.97 -13.05
C VAL A 160 4.47 -23.02 -13.64
N ASP A 161 4.21 -24.29 -13.37
CA ASP A 161 4.97 -25.39 -13.95
C ASP A 161 4.42 -25.88 -15.31
N ALA A 162 5.11 -26.83 -15.93
CA ALA A 162 4.71 -27.40 -17.22
C ALA A 162 3.37 -28.14 -17.18
N ALA A 163 2.90 -28.58 -16.00
CA ALA A 163 1.61 -29.22 -15.79
C ALA A 163 0.47 -28.23 -15.51
N LYS A 164 0.73 -26.91 -15.60
CA LYS A 164 -0.19 -25.82 -15.23
C LYS A 164 -0.57 -25.82 -13.74
N VAL A 165 0.33 -26.31 -12.89
CA VAL A 165 0.20 -26.16 -11.45
C VAL A 165 0.81 -24.83 -11.03
N ILE A 166 0.04 -24.03 -10.30
CA ILE A 166 0.51 -22.81 -9.68
C ILE A 166 1.12 -23.18 -8.33
N HIS A 167 2.42 -22.90 -8.20
CA HIS A 167 3.15 -23.05 -6.96
C HIS A 167 3.17 -21.70 -6.24
N PHE A 168 2.62 -21.64 -5.02
CA PHE A 168 2.54 -20.43 -4.20
C PHE A 168 3.07 -20.73 -2.80
N PHE A 169 4.25 -20.17 -2.43
CA PHE A 169 5.04 -20.63 -1.28
C PHE A 169 5.88 -19.52 -0.63
N PRO A 170 6.20 -19.66 0.70
CA PRO A 170 7.05 -18.72 1.42
C PRO A 170 8.53 -19.04 1.18
N GLY A 171 9.25 -18.18 0.50
CA GLY A 171 10.69 -18.36 0.28
C GLY A 171 11.04 -19.65 -0.46
N ALA A 172 12.27 -20.14 -0.31
CA ALA A 172 12.73 -21.37 -0.94
C ALA A 172 12.36 -22.58 -0.08
N THR A 173 11.28 -23.28 -0.42
CA THR A 173 10.77 -24.45 0.33
C THR A 173 11.19 -25.79 -0.25
N LEU A 174 11.54 -25.85 -1.53
CA LEU A 174 11.97 -27.07 -2.22
C LEU A 174 13.50 -27.05 -2.38
N GLU A 175 14.18 -28.05 -1.86
CA GLU A 175 15.63 -28.15 -1.99
C GLU A 175 16.03 -28.57 -3.41
N ALA A 176 17.10 -27.94 -3.93
CA ALA A 176 17.71 -28.36 -5.19
C ALA A 176 18.31 -29.77 -5.06
N PRO A 177 18.30 -30.57 -6.13
CA PRO A 177 18.77 -31.96 -6.08
C PRO A 177 20.28 -32.11 -5.84
N PHE A 178 21.00 -31.00 -5.83
CA PHE A 178 22.44 -30.96 -5.55
C PHE A 178 22.85 -29.61 -4.98
N SER A 179 24.01 -29.58 -4.31
CA SER A 179 24.70 -28.38 -3.85
C SER A 179 25.76 -27.93 -4.85
N ILE A 180 26.12 -26.66 -4.83
CA ILE A 180 27.29 -26.13 -5.53
C ILE A 180 28.45 -26.09 -4.53
N GLU A 181 29.53 -26.79 -4.87
CA GLU A 181 30.73 -26.89 -4.05
C GLU A 181 31.96 -26.71 -4.92
N ASP A 182 33.03 -26.19 -4.34
CA ASP A 182 34.32 -26.11 -5.02
C ASP A 182 34.79 -27.53 -5.45
N ASP A 183 35.31 -27.62 -6.65
CA ASP A 183 36.00 -28.82 -7.20
C ASP A 183 35.11 -30.08 -7.39
N THR A 184 33.77 -29.96 -7.37
CA THR A 184 32.84 -31.10 -7.62
C THR A 184 32.52 -31.35 -9.10
N GLY A 185 33.01 -30.51 -10.01
CA GLY A 185 32.71 -30.60 -11.45
C GLY A 185 31.25 -30.26 -11.84
N ARG A 186 30.48 -29.69 -10.92
CA ARG A 186 29.08 -29.24 -11.14
C ARG A 186 28.99 -27.86 -11.76
N LEU A 187 30.05 -27.08 -11.66
CA LEU A 187 30.20 -25.77 -12.30
C LEU A 187 30.93 -25.83 -13.62
N GLU A 188 30.55 -25.05 -14.60
CA GLU A 188 31.40 -24.74 -15.75
C GLU A 188 32.58 -23.86 -15.31
N TYR A 189 33.67 -23.92 -16.04
CA TYR A 189 34.90 -23.21 -15.65
C TYR A 189 34.68 -21.69 -15.53
N LYS A 190 35.04 -21.11 -14.38
CA LYS A 190 34.89 -19.69 -14.06
C LYS A 190 33.46 -19.17 -14.12
N SER A 191 32.47 -20.01 -13.85
CA SER A 191 31.09 -19.62 -13.99
C SER A 191 30.43 -19.11 -12.70
N LEU A 192 31.01 -19.36 -11.51
CA LEU A 192 30.42 -18.84 -10.25
C LEU A 192 30.79 -17.38 -10.07
N GLU A 193 29.80 -16.52 -10.10
CA GLU A 193 29.86 -15.10 -9.80
C GLU A 193 29.01 -14.81 -8.58
N PHE A 194 29.49 -13.93 -7.70
CA PHE A 194 28.81 -13.54 -6.49
C PHE A 194 28.92 -12.04 -6.27
N GLU A 195 27.80 -11.37 -6.11
CA GLU A 195 27.70 -9.94 -5.86
C GLU A 195 27.02 -9.68 -4.52
N GLN A 196 27.58 -8.76 -3.76
CA GLN A 196 26.93 -8.18 -2.58
C GLN A 196 26.82 -6.67 -2.77
N ASN A 197 25.61 -6.15 -2.79
CA ASN A 197 25.33 -4.73 -3.00
C ASN A 197 24.52 -4.16 -1.84
N ILE A 198 25.04 -3.10 -1.22
CA ILE A 198 24.42 -2.41 -0.08
C ILE A 198 23.85 -1.02 -0.43
N THR A 199 23.84 -0.66 -1.71
CA THR A 199 23.39 0.67 -2.16
C THR A 199 21.94 0.94 -1.75
N GLU A 200 21.09 -0.05 -1.91
CA GLU A 200 19.67 0.05 -1.58
C GLU A 200 19.30 -0.59 -0.24
N LEU A 201 20.31 -0.84 0.63
CA LEU A 201 20.06 -1.34 1.98
C LEU A 201 19.18 -0.35 2.75
N ARG A 202 18.13 -0.88 3.40
CA ARG A 202 17.26 -0.16 4.32
C ARG A 202 17.04 -1.04 5.55
N ASN A 203 17.44 -0.56 6.71
CA ASN A 203 17.34 -1.29 7.97
C ASN A 203 16.37 -0.66 8.98
N ARG A 204 15.73 0.45 8.57
CA ARG A 204 14.53 0.99 9.19
C ARG A 204 13.57 1.40 8.08
N VAL A 205 12.37 0.88 8.13
CA VAL A 205 11.35 1.16 7.13
C VAL A 205 10.11 1.72 7.80
N TYR A 206 9.63 2.82 7.26
CA TYR A 206 8.34 3.40 7.60
C TYR A 206 7.33 2.94 6.54
N VAL A 207 6.19 2.44 6.98
CA VAL A 207 5.03 2.22 6.11
C VAL A 207 3.98 3.26 6.45
N ARG A 208 3.62 4.06 5.46
CA ARG A 208 2.52 5.01 5.55
C ARG A 208 1.33 4.43 4.80
N GLY A 209 0.29 4.07 5.56
CA GLY A 209 -1.00 3.64 5.04
C GLY A 209 -1.94 4.80 4.74
N GLY A 210 -3.23 4.50 4.63
CA GLY A 210 -4.32 5.47 4.58
C GLY A 210 -4.56 6.13 5.94
N THR A 211 -5.81 6.26 6.33
CA THR A 211 -6.19 6.79 7.63
C THR A 211 -7.07 5.80 8.36
N TYR A 212 -6.84 5.60 9.65
CA TYR A 212 -7.74 4.85 10.51
C TYR A 212 -8.55 5.81 11.39
N GLU A 213 -9.67 5.34 11.93
CA GLU A 213 -10.49 6.12 12.85
C GLU A 213 -10.16 5.75 14.29
N ASP A 214 -9.85 6.77 15.11
CA ASP A 214 -9.61 6.61 16.55
C ASP A 214 -10.57 7.52 17.32
N PRO A 215 -11.42 6.99 18.20
CA PRO A 215 -12.31 7.81 19.01
C PRO A 215 -11.49 8.63 20.02
N ILE A 216 -11.59 9.95 19.90
CA ILE A 216 -11.01 10.90 20.86
C ILE A 216 -12.15 11.43 21.74
N PHE A 217 -12.01 11.28 23.05
CA PHE A 217 -12.95 11.79 24.03
C PHE A 217 -12.62 13.23 24.42
N GLU A 218 -13.60 13.93 25.06
CA GLU A 218 -13.46 15.34 25.41
C GLU A 218 -12.23 15.61 26.31
N GLU A 219 -11.94 14.72 27.24
CA GLU A 219 -10.78 14.80 28.15
C GLU A 219 -9.43 14.66 27.46
N ASP A 220 -9.40 13.93 26.36
CA ASP A 220 -8.20 13.67 25.54
C ASP A 220 -8.14 14.56 24.29
N ALA A 221 -9.03 15.55 24.15
CA ALA A 221 -9.12 16.38 22.97
C ALA A 221 -7.82 17.13 22.71
N VAL A 222 -7.20 16.83 21.56
CA VAL A 222 -5.97 17.50 21.07
C VAL A 222 -6.31 18.88 20.51
N ASP A 223 -7.48 18.99 19.86
CA ASP A 223 -8.00 20.23 19.31
C ASP A 223 -8.70 21.04 20.43
N LEU A 224 -7.86 21.71 21.21
CA LEU A 224 -8.22 22.54 22.35
C LEU A 224 -7.76 23.98 22.08
N TYR A 225 -8.70 24.93 22.11
CA TYR A 225 -8.42 26.34 21.83
C TYR A 225 -8.98 27.23 22.94
N GLU A 226 -8.22 28.24 23.30
CA GLU A 226 -8.68 29.32 24.17
C GLU A 226 -8.99 30.53 23.29
N ALA A 227 -10.23 30.96 23.27
CA ALA A 227 -10.69 32.04 22.43
C ALA A 227 -10.10 33.38 22.89
N ASN A 228 -9.68 34.20 21.97
CA ASN A 228 -9.15 35.57 22.23
C ASN A 228 -10.25 36.66 22.07
N GLY A 229 -11.49 36.26 21.82
CA GLY A 229 -12.62 37.15 21.59
C GLY A 229 -12.65 37.79 20.18
N VAL A 230 -11.67 37.53 19.32
CA VAL A 230 -11.58 38.07 17.96
C VAL A 230 -11.68 36.96 16.93
N ASP A 231 -10.86 35.91 17.09
CA ASP A 231 -10.83 34.79 16.16
C ASP A 231 -12.04 33.87 16.40
N GLN A 232 -12.76 33.63 15.32
CA GLN A 232 -13.95 32.75 15.32
C GLN A 232 -13.74 31.48 14.48
N THR A 233 -12.52 31.29 13.91
CA THR A 233 -12.18 30.15 13.07
C THR A 233 -10.95 29.45 13.63
N PHE A 234 -11.06 28.16 13.87
CA PHE A 234 -10.02 27.34 14.50
C PHE A 234 -9.61 26.21 13.55
N PRO A 235 -8.35 26.16 13.10
CA PRO A 235 -7.82 25.06 12.30
C PRO A 235 -7.65 23.82 13.20
N LEU A 236 -8.02 22.64 12.71
CA LEU A 236 -7.95 21.39 13.44
C LEU A 236 -6.73 20.56 13.05
N VAL A 237 -6.22 19.79 14.00
CA VAL A 237 -5.17 18.80 13.77
C VAL A 237 -5.71 17.64 12.94
N TYR A 238 -6.90 17.14 13.31
CA TYR A 238 -7.51 15.99 12.63
C TYR A 238 -8.78 16.36 11.87
N ARG A 239 -9.17 15.47 10.96
CA ARG A 239 -10.52 15.37 10.45
C ARG A 239 -11.32 14.47 11.37
N TYR A 240 -12.51 14.86 11.75
CA TYR A 240 -13.35 14.07 12.64
C TYR A 240 -14.60 13.58 11.91
N ASN A 241 -14.89 12.27 12.02
CA ASN A 241 -16.22 11.76 11.80
C ASN A 241 -16.98 11.84 13.13
N ALA A 242 -18.32 12.01 13.07
CA ALA A 242 -19.13 12.20 14.26
C ALA A 242 -18.55 13.28 15.21
N VAL A 243 -18.14 14.42 14.64
CA VAL A 243 -17.52 15.52 15.38
C VAL A 243 -18.44 16.00 16.51
N GLN A 244 -17.86 16.25 17.66
CA GLN A 244 -18.49 16.91 18.81
C GLN A 244 -17.66 18.12 19.20
N ILE A 245 -18.36 19.20 19.57
CA ILE A 245 -17.72 20.47 19.93
C ILE A 245 -18.34 20.95 21.23
N THR A 246 -17.49 21.34 22.17
CA THR A 246 -17.95 21.99 23.41
C THR A 246 -17.28 23.36 23.54
N VAL A 247 -18.01 24.30 24.15
CA VAL A 247 -17.50 25.60 24.60
C VAL A 247 -17.72 25.65 26.09
N ASN A 248 -16.64 25.77 26.86
CA ASN A 248 -16.67 25.73 28.34
C ASN A 248 -17.42 24.48 28.88
N GLY A 249 -17.30 23.35 28.21
CA GLY A 249 -17.98 22.09 28.54
C GLY A 249 -19.47 22.03 28.12
N VAL A 250 -19.99 23.04 27.43
CA VAL A 250 -21.35 23.04 26.88
C VAL A 250 -21.34 22.58 25.44
N THR A 251 -22.03 21.47 25.14
CA THR A 251 -22.13 20.90 23.79
C THR A 251 -22.79 21.88 22.83
N GLN A 252 -22.17 22.03 21.65
CA GLN A 252 -22.64 22.90 20.59
C GLN A 252 -23.39 22.12 19.53
N THR A 253 -24.40 22.74 18.91
CA THR A 253 -25.04 22.18 17.71
C THR A 253 -24.18 22.48 16.49
N VAL A 254 -23.67 21.41 15.86
CA VAL A 254 -22.67 21.50 14.77
C VAL A 254 -23.34 21.30 13.42
N GLY A 255 -23.08 22.22 12.48
CA GLY A 255 -23.44 22.06 11.06
C GLY A 255 -22.26 21.59 10.24
N VAL A 256 -22.55 20.91 9.15
CA VAL A 256 -21.53 20.30 8.26
C VAL A 256 -21.29 21.16 7.00
N ASP A 257 -22.24 22.03 6.63
CA ASP A 257 -22.19 22.83 5.41
C ASP A 257 -22.02 24.32 5.71
N PHE A 258 -21.13 24.98 4.98
CA PHE A 258 -20.98 26.44 4.92
C PHE A 258 -22.10 27.16 4.18
N ILE A 259 -23.05 26.44 3.58
CA ILE A 259 -24.22 26.99 2.95
C ILE A 259 -25.21 27.39 4.06
N ASP A 260 -25.83 28.52 3.93
CA ASP A 260 -26.76 29.27 4.77
C ASP A 260 -27.93 28.50 5.46
N ARG A 261 -27.75 27.21 5.68
CA ARG A 261 -28.71 26.32 6.39
C ARG A 261 -28.63 26.43 7.92
N SER A 262 -27.69 27.23 8.39
CA SER A 262 -27.56 27.54 9.84
C SER A 262 -28.61 28.54 10.32
N ILE A 263 -29.36 29.12 9.39
CA ILE A 263 -30.38 30.15 9.67
C ILE A 263 -31.75 29.54 9.41
N GLY A 264 -32.57 29.52 10.41
CA GLY A 264 -33.97 29.06 10.36
C GLY A 264 -34.94 30.09 9.80
N ASP A 265 -36.20 29.91 10.14
CA ASP A 265 -37.27 30.80 9.68
C ASP A 265 -37.06 32.24 10.14
N SER A 266 -37.55 33.18 9.35
CA SER A 266 -37.58 34.59 9.73
C SER A 266 -38.53 34.77 10.93
N ARG A 267 -38.00 35.32 12.01
CA ARG A 267 -38.83 35.73 13.18
C ARG A 267 -39.57 37.01 12.84
N THR A 268 -38.81 38.03 12.46
CA THR A 268 -39.35 39.36 12.15
C THR A 268 -38.37 40.15 11.30
N SER A 269 -38.83 41.24 10.71
CA SER A 269 -38.02 42.22 9.98
C SER A 269 -38.60 43.62 10.17
N GLY A 270 -37.78 44.65 10.08
CA GLY A 270 -38.21 46.02 10.30
C GLY A 270 -37.15 47.05 9.93
N THR A 271 -37.39 48.27 10.41
CA THR A 271 -36.45 49.40 10.25
C THR A 271 -36.14 49.98 11.64
N ALA A 272 -34.86 50.03 11.98
CA ALA A 272 -34.41 50.58 13.27
C ALA A 272 -34.81 52.05 13.41
N THR A 273 -35.42 52.39 14.52
CA THR A 273 -35.95 53.76 14.77
C THR A 273 -34.97 54.61 15.57
N ALA A 274 -33.99 54.03 16.24
CA ALA A 274 -32.96 54.75 16.97
C ALA A 274 -31.57 54.12 16.75
N THR A 275 -30.50 54.92 16.92
CA THR A 275 -29.13 54.45 17.03
C THR A 275 -28.79 54.28 18.49
N SER A 276 -28.41 53.09 18.91
CA SER A 276 -27.98 52.77 20.28
C SER A 276 -26.76 51.83 20.21
N THR A 277 -25.88 51.93 21.21
CA THR A 277 -24.71 51.06 21.30
C THR A 277 -25.16 49.66 21.75
N LEU A 278 -24.84 48.65 20.93
CA LEU A 278 -25.18 47.24 21.17
C LEU A 278 -26.67 46.97 21.35
N GLU A 279 -27.54 47.85 20.82
CA GLU A 279 -29.00 47.64 20.88
C GLU A 279 -29.61 47.81 19.47
N LEU A 280 -30.61 46.99 19.19
CA LEU A 280 -31.54 47.19 18.10
C LEU A 280 -32.84 47.77 18.71
N VAL A 281 -33.18 49.00 18.33
CA VAL A 281 -34.38 49.69 18.77
C VAL A 281 -35.28 49.97 17.57
N ASP A 282 -36.49 49.40 17.62
CA ASP A 282 -37.55 49.65 16.65
C ASP A 282 -38.89 49.84 17.35
N SER A 283 -39.39 51.06 17.37
CA SER A 283 -40.64 51.43 18.04
C SER A 283 -41.88 50.78 17.44
N GLY A 284 -41.78 50.20 16.25
CA GLY A 284 -42.86 49.47 15.57
C GLY A 284 -42.78 47.96 15.71
N ALA A 285 -41.72 47.43 16.32
CA ALA A 285 -41.49 46.00 16.45
C ALA A 285 -42.33 45.35 17.58
N THR A 286 -42.45 44.00 17.45
CA THR A 286 -43.12 43.12 18.42
C THR A 286 -42.25 41.91 18.74
N PHE A 287 -40.99 42.16 19.16
CA PHE A 287 -39.95 41.14 19.27
C PHE A 287 -40.34 39.95 20.16
N ILE A 288 -40.99 40.20 21.30
CA ILE A 288 -41.42 39.11 22.18
C ILE A 288 -42.58 38.34 21.54
N ALA A 289 -43.56 39.05 20.96
CA ALA A 289 -44.73 38.43 20.32
C ALA A 289 -44.33 37.68 19.05
N ASP A 290 -43.30 38.13 18.32
CA ASP A 290 -42.73 37.47 17.12
C ASP A 290 -41.85 36.27 17.48
N GLY A 291 -41.62 36.02 18.77
CA GLY A 291 -40.87 34.87 19.26
C GLY A 291 -39.35 35.02 19.06
N VAL A 292 -38.82 36.25 19.04
CA VAL A 292 -37.37 36.48 19.03
C VAL A 292 -36.77 35.96 20.34
N ALA A 293 -35.73 35.21 20.25
CA ALA A 293 -35.05 34.55 21.37
C ALA A 293 -33.55 34.92 21.44
N VAL A 294 -32.97 34.74 22.62
CA VAL A 294 -31.54 34.85 22.82
C VAL A 294 -30.83 33.84 21.94
N GLY A 295 -29.82 34.28 21.18
CA GLY A 295 -29.10 33.49 20.22
C GLY A 295 -29.59 33.60 18.76
N ASP A 296 -30.74 34.23 18.52
CA ASP A 296 -31.21 34.50 17.16
C ASP A 296 -30.26 35.47 16.45
N GLN A 297 -30.15 35.33 15.13
CA GLN A 297 -29.29 36.15 14.29
C GLN A 297 -30.03 37.42 13.85
N VAL A 298 -29.39 38.55 14.04
CA VAL A 298 -29.81 39.84 13.50
C VAL A 298 -28.94 40.15 12.29
N GLN A 299 -29.51 40.30 11.12
CA GLN A 299 -28.88 40.79 9.91
C GLN A 299 -29.28 42.22 9.65
N ASN A 300 -28.33 43.14 9.56
CA ASN A 300 -28.57 44.44 8.96
C ASN A 300 -28.59 44.26 7.44
N THR A 301 -29.76 44.39 6.84
CA THR A 301 -29.90 44.18 5.38
C THR A 301 -29.47 45.37 4.54
N THR A 302 -29.14 46.53 5.20
CA THR A 302 -28.64 47.72 4.53
C THR A 302 -27.18 47.60 4.15
N ASP A 303 -26.36 46.98 5.00
CA ASP A 303 -24.88 46.84 4.79
C ASP A 303 -24.37 45.40 4.92
N ASP A 304 -25.29 44.44 5.07
CA ASP A 304 -25.02 43.01 5.19
C ASP A 304 -24.12 42.61 6.38
N THR A 305 -24.25 43.34 7.50
CA THR A 305 -23.58 43.03 8.75
C THR A 305 -24.46 42.16 9.65
N HIS A 306 -23.86 41.39 10.57
CA HIS A 306 -24.54 40.41 11.38
C HIS A 306 -24.20 40.56 12.88
N ALA A 307 -25.21 40.34 13.72
CA ALA A 307 -25.09 40.27 15.18
C ALA A 307 -25.96 39.15 15.74
N ILE A 308 -25.86 38.90 17.04
CA ILE A 308 -26.64 37.91 17.76
C ILE A 308 -27.39 38.59 18.89
N VAL A 309 -28.63 38.15 19.12
CA VAL A 309 -29.45 38.63 20.23
C VAL A 309 -28.85 38.11 21.54
N VAL A 310 -28.44 39.00 22.40
CA VAL A 310 -27.93 38.71 23.75
C VAL A 310 -29.07 38.71 24.79
N SER A 311 -30.01 39.65 24.67
CA SER A 311 -31.23 39.68 25.47
C SER A 311 -32.40 40.30 24.71
N VAL A 312 -33.62 39.87 25.04
CA VAL A 312 -34.85 40.48 24.55
C VAL A 312 -35.39 41.35 25.68
N ASP A 313 -35.16 42.65 25.55
CA ASP A 313 -35.37 43.59 26.65
C ASP A 313 -36.84 44.09 26.71
N SER A 314 -37.44 44.20 25.53
CA SER A 314 -38.87 44.60 25.39
C SER A 314 -39.39 44.22 24.00
N GLU A 315 -40.68 44.54 23.71
CA GLU A 315 -41.24 44.40 22.36
C GLU A 315 -40.49 45.23 21.30
N THR A 316 -39.80 46.29 21.71
CA THR A 316 -39.20 47.27 20.81
C THR A 316 -37.69 47.40 20.95
N THR A 317 -37.05 46.63 21.84
CA THR A 317 -35.63 46.73 22.12
C THR A 317 -35.01 45.35 22.35
N LEU A 318 -33.89 45.09 21.64
CA LEU A 318 -33.02 43.93 21.83
C LEU A 318 -31.61 44.40 22.14
N THR A 319 -30.91 43.73 23.05
CA THR A 319 -29.47 43.85 23.17
C THR A 319 -28.82 42.87 22.20
N ILE A 320 -27.85 43.33 21.44
CA ILE A 320 -27.09 42.57 20.46
C ILE A 320 -25.58 42.59 20.78
N ASN A 321 -24.86 41.56 20.38
CA ASN A 321 -23.45 41.37 20.74
C ASN A 321 -22.48 42.27 19.97
N LYS A 322 -22.94 42.95 18.92
CA LYS A 322 -22.09 43.80 18.04
C LYS A 322 -22.89 45.00 17.57
N GLU A 323 -22.24 46.15 17.54
CA GLU A 323 -22.84 47.40 17.03
C GLU A 323 -22.89 47.36 15.50
N ILE A 324 -24.06 47.04 14.95
CA ILE A 324 -24.31 46.94 13.53
C ILE A 324 -25.51 47.76 13.06
N ILE A 325 -26.27 48.36 13.97
CA ILE A 325 -27.53 49.01 13.65
C ILE A 325 -27.45 50.50 13.97
N VAL A 326 -27.84 51.29 12.97
CA VAL A 326 -28.10 52.72 13.15
C VAL A 326 -29.56 53.05 12.72
N SER A 327 -30.11 54.14 13.22
CA SER A 327 -31.45 54.59 12.87
C SER A 327 -31.62 54.66 11.35
N GLY A 328 -32.67 54.03 10.84
CA GLY A 328 -32.96 53.95 9.41
C GLY A 328 -32.42 52.70 8.69
N ASN A 329 -31.60 51.88 9.39
CA ASN A 329 -31.19 50.61 8.82
C ASN A 329 -32.34 49.62 8.78
N GLU A 330 -32.46 48.87 7.69
CA GLU A 330 -33.36 47.74 7.61
C GLU A 330 -32.69 46.52 8.23
N TYR A 331 -33.46 45.71 8.93
CA TYR A 331 -32.98 44.51 9.57
C TYR A 331 -33.91 43.32 9.35
N GLN A 332 -33.35 42.10 9.48
CA GLN A 332 -34.07 40.85 9.54
C GLN A 332 -33.55 40.02 10.72
N ILE A 333 -34.43 39.44 11.53
CA ILE A 333 -34.09 38.52 12.62
C ILE A 333 -34.53 37.12 12.24
N ARG A 334 -33.61 36.16 12.38
CA ARG A 334 -33.85 34.77 12.01
C ARG A 334 -33.46 33.85 13.15
N GLU A 335 -34.16 32.74 13.26
CA GLU A 335 -33.80 31.65 14.16
C GLU A 335 -32.41 31.12 13.77
N ARG A 336 -31.57 30.93 14.76
CA ARG A 336 -30.28 30.30 14.57
C ARG A 336 -30.35 28.83 14.98
N LEU A 337 -30.24 27.95 13.99
CA LEU A 337 -30.32 26.49 14.16
C LEU A 337 -29.01 25.85 14.63
N LEU A 338 -27.88 26.50 14.32
CA LEU A 338 -26.56 25.95 14.57
C LEU A 338 -25.70 26.90 15.40
N ASN A 339 -24.88 26.34 16.29
CA ASN A 339 -23.94 27.10 17.11
C ASN A 339 -22.60 27.31 16.41
N CYS A 340 -22.14 26.32 15.60
CA CYS A 340 -20.89 26.40 14.86
C CYS A 340 -20.96 25.53 13.59
N LEU A 341 -20.04 25.77 12.68
CA LEU A 341 -19.89 24.99 11.44
C LEU A 341 -18.56 24.24 11.47
N TYR A 342 -18.59 22.98 11.07
CA TYR A 342 -17.41 22.15 10.89
C TYR A 342 -17.18 21.85 9.41
N ASN A 343 -16.00 22.23 8.90
CA ASN A 343 -15.57 21.88 7.57
C ASN A 343 -14.58 20.72 7.61
N PHE A 344 -15.06 19.54 7.23
CA PHE A 344 -14.26 18.32 7.19
C PHE A 344 -13.06 18.42 6.21
N GLN A 345 -13.25 19.03 5.05
CA GLN A 345 -12.20 19.09 4.03
C GLN A 345 -11.08 20.05 4.42
N GLU A 346 -11.43 21.21 4.92
CA GLU A 346 -10.48 22.25 5.32
C GLU A 346 -9.92 22.05 6.74
N LYS A 347 -10.42 21.06 7.47
CA LYS A 347 -10.06 20.80 8.87
C LYS A 347 -10.21 22.07 9.74
N LEU A 348 -11.38 22.64 9.77
CA LEU A 348 -11.64 23.83 10.57
C LEU A 348 -13.04 23.84 11.19
N VAL A 349 -13.13 24.52 12.31
CA VAL A 349 -14.40 24.88 12.97
C VAL A 349 -14.54 26.39 12.91
N ARG A 350 -15.75 26.84 12.58
CA ARG A 350 -16.09 28.26 12.53
C ARG A 350 -17.28 28.57 13.41
N PHE A 351 -17.13 29.57 14.26
CA PHE A 351 -18.22 30.16 15.04
C PHE A 351 -18.66 31.47 14.37
N PRO A 352 -19.91 31.88 14.56
CA PRO A 352 -20.37 33.19 14.15
C PRO A 352 -19.66 34.30 14.94
N GLU A 353 -19.49 35.48 14.31
CA GLU A 353 -18.83 36.62 14.93
C GLU A 353 -19.52 36.98 16.28
N GLY A 354 -18.69 37.25 17.29
CA GLY A 354 -19.12 37.68 18.62
C GLY A 354 -19.76 36.60 19.48
N THR A 355 -19.73 35.33 19.09
CA THR A 355 -20.22 34.23 19.93
C THR A 355 -19.23 33.76 20.96
N LEU A 356 -17.92 33.85 20.67
CA LEU A 356 -16.86 33.49 21.60
C LEU A 356 -16.30 34.73 22.27
N VAL A 357 -16.15 34.68 23.58
CA VAL A 357 -15.50 35.73 24.37
C VAL A 357 -14.08 35.30 24.76
N VAL A 358 -13.28 36.25 25.24
CA VAL A 358 -11.92 35.98 25.72
C VAL A 358 -11.96 34.91 26.81
N ASN A 359 -11.06 33.92 26.72
CA ASN A 359 -10.91 32.76 27.59
C ASN A 359 -12.00 31.69 27.46
N ASP A 360 -12.90 31.75 26.47
CA ASP A 360 -13.74 30.60 26.17
C ASP A 360 -12.89 29.43 25.69
N VAL A 361 -13.14 28.26 26.28
CA VAL A 361 -12.40 27.04 25.95
C VAL A 361 -13.22 26.21 24.96
N VAL A 362 -12.75 26.16 23.75
CA VAL A 362 -13.32 25.34 22.67
C VAL A 362 -12.60 23.99 22.62
N ARG A 363 -13.34 22.89 22.73
CA ARG A 363 -12.82 21.53 22.50
C ARG A 363 -13.51 20.88 21.33
N VAL A 364 -12.73 20.23 20.46
CA VAL A 364 -13.22 19.45 19.32
C VAL A 364 -12.73 18.03 19.45
N PHE A 365 -13.65 17.08 19.38
CA PHE A 365 -13.40 15.66 19.57
C PHE A 365 -14.39 14.81 18.77
N GLY A 366 -14.23 13.48 18.79
CA GLY A 366 -15.02 12.55 18.02
C GLY A 366 -14.14 11.48 17.37
N ASN A 367 -14.57 10.86 16.29
CA ASN A 367 -13.77 9.87 15.59
C ASN A 367 -12.74 10.56 14.67
N ALA A 368 -11.52 10.70 15.18
CA ALA A 368 -10.44 11.34 14.45
C ALA A 368 -9.91 10.43 13.34
N LYS A 369 -9.73 10.99 12.13
CA LYS A 369 -9.00 10.31 11.05
C LYS A 369 -7.51 10.58 11.22
N ILE A 370 -6.80 9.55 11.67
CA ILE A 370 -5.37 9.60 11.96
C ILE A 370 -4.61 8.91 10.82
N PRO A 371 -3.54 9.53 10.26
CA PRO A 371 -2.68 8.87 9.29
C PRO A 371 -2.04 7.62 9.90
N LEU A 372 -2.11 6.51 9.18
CA LEU A 372 -1.49 5.27 9.59
C LEU A 372 0.00 5.30 9.24
N ILE A 373 0.87 5.28 10.26
CA ILE A 373 2.32 5.21 10.08
C ILE A 373 2.89 4.17 11.05
N VAL A 374 3.59 3.18 10.50
CA VAL A 374 4.25 2.12 11.25
C VAL A 374 5.74 2.14 10.92
N GLN A 375 6.58 1.83 11.90
CA GLN A 375 8.03 1.70 11.77
C GLN A 375 8.47 0.30 12.15
N ALA A 376 9.26 -0.35 11.30
CA ALA A 376 10.02 -1.55 11.64
C ALA A 376 11.51 -1.30 11.45
N GLU A 377 12.37 -1.97 12.26
CA GLU A 377 13.82 -1.86 12.14
C GLU A 377 14.52 -3.17 12.50
N ASP A 378 15.71 -3.37 11.96
CA ASP A 378 16.61 -4.47 12.32
C ASP A 378 17.84 -3.91 13.04
N PRO A 379 17.96 -4.13 14.38
CA PRO A 379 19.05 -3.59 15.19
C PRO A 379 20.44 -4.12 14.79
N ASP A 380 20.54 -5.38 14.36
CA ASP A 380 21.81 -6.00 13.98
C ASP A 380 22.34 -5.40 12.67
N SER A 381 21.48 -5.17 11.72
CA SER A 381 21.82 -4.47 10.48
C SER A 381 22.23 -3.02 10.75
N ILE A 382 21.51 -2.32 11.65
CA ILE A 382 21.86 -0.95 12.05
C ILE A 382 23.25 -0.91 12.71
N LEU A 383 23.55 -1.87 13.59
CA LEU A 383 24.87 -1.97 14.22
C LEU A 383 25.98 -2.20 13.19
N LYS A 384 25.71 -3.02 12.17
CA LYS A 384 26.70 -3.42 11.16
C LYS A 384 26.94 -2.35 10.09
N TYR A 385 25.89 -1.72 9.58
CA TYR A 385 25.94 -0.86 8.39
C TYR A 385 25.60 0.61 8.66
N GLY A 386 25.24 0.95 9.92
CA GLY A 386 24.67 2.24 10.29
C GLY A 386 23.19 2.35 9.90
N LEU A 387 22.52 3.35 10.45
CA LEU A 387 21.10 3.59 10.19
C LEU A 387 20.88 4.01 8.71
N ARG A 388 19.97 3.29 8.05
CA ARG A 388 19.51 3.58 6.69
C ARG A 388 18.00 3.45 6.62
N GLU A 389 17.35 4.59 6.43
CA GLU A 389 15.89 4.68 6.47
C GLU A 389 15.27 4.57 5.08
N GLY A 390 14.09 3.97 5.02
CA GLY A 390 13.24 3.91 3.85
C GLY A 390 11.80 4.20 4.21
N ILE A 391 10.99 4.61 3.24
CA ILE A 391 9.56 4.79 3.40
C ILE A 391 8.82 4.10 2.27
N GLU A 392 7.76 3.39 2.61
CA GLU A 392 6.79 2.84 1.67
C GLU A 392 5.44 3.49 1.91
N ILE A 393 4.79 3.94 0.82
CA ILE A 393 3.49 4.61 0.90
C ILE A 393 2.49 3.76 0.15
N ASP A 394 1.47 3.30 0.87
CA ASP A 394 0.35 2.57 0.31
C ASP A 394 -0.95 3.00 0.99
N ASN A 395 -1.67 3.90 0.34
CA ASN A 395 -2.91 4.46 0.88
C ASN A 395 -4.08 3.46 0.92
N THR A 396 -3.90 2.24 0.43
CA THR A 396 -4.93 1.19 0.48
C THR A 396 -4.92 0.44 1.82
N ILE A 397 -3.83 0.53 2.57
CA ILE A 397 -3.67 -0.07 3.89
C ILE A 397 -4.43 0.78 4.91
N ASP A 398 -5.40 0.21 5.58
CA ASP A 398 -6.26 0.87 6.56
C ASP A 398 -6.20 0.26 7.97
N SER A 399 -5.37 -0.78 8.17
CA SER A 399 -5.13 -1.42 9.47
C SER A 399 -3.66 -1.33 9.90
N ILE A 400 -3.45 -1.22 11.22
CA ILE A 400 -2.11 -1.17 11.82
C ILE A 400 -1.39 -2.49 11.60
N GLU A 401 -2.10 -3.61 11.77
CA GLU A 401 -1.57 -4.97 11.64
C GLU A 401 -1.01 -5.24 10.25
N GLU A 402 -1.73 -4.80 9.21
CA GLU A 402 -1.31 -4.94 7.82
C GLU A 402 -0.07 -4.09 7.53
N ALA A 403 -0.05 -2.84 8.01
CA ALA A 403 1.11 -1.97 7.89
C ALA A 403 2.34 -2.52 8.62
N GLU A 404 2.14 -3.16 9.80
CA GLU A 404 3.21 -3.84 10.54
C GLU A 404 3.79 -5.01 9.74
N LEU A 405 2.93 -5.89 9.21
CA LEU A 405 3.36 -7.02 8.38
C LEU A 405 4.17 -6.56 7.16
N LEU A 406 3.70 -5.52 6.48
CA LEU A 406 4.42 -4.96 5.34
C LEU A 406 5.76 -4.34 5.76
N ALA A 407 5.81 -3.60 6.87
CA ALA A 407 7.03 -2.98 7.37
C ALA A 407 8.09 -4.05 7.71
N PHE A 408 7.69 -5.15 8.40
CA PHE A 408 8.57 -6.28 8.66
C PHE A 408 9.07 -6.96 7.40
N ALA A 409 8.17 -7.27 6.48
CA ALA A 409 8.54 -7.90 5.21
C ALA A 409 9.58 -7.06 4.45
N ARG A 410 9.43 -5.72 4.47
CA ARG A 410 10.36 -4.80 3.83
C ARG A 410 11.70 -4.71 4.53
N VAL A 411 11.71 -4.66 5.86
CA VAL A 411 12.98 -4.68 6.61
C VAL A 411 13.72 -5.98 6.35
N ASP A 412 13.04 -7.13 6.45
CA ASP A 412 13.68 -8.44 6.20
C ASP A 412 14.25 -8.55 4.79
N GLN A 413 13.55 -7.97 3.81
CA GLN A 413 13.95 -7.94 2.42
C GLN A 413 15.20 -7.07 2.16
N TRP A 414 15.34 -5.94 2.86
CA TRP A 414 16.34 -4.91 2.54
C TRP A 414 17.47 -4.75 3.56
N LYS A 415 17.38 -5.35 4.74
CA LYS A 415 18.30 -5.14 5.88
C LYS A 415 19.75 -5.53 5.61
N ASP A 416 20.01 -6.49 4.74
CA ASP A 416 21.35 -7.01 4.44
C ASP A 416 21.89 -6.53 3.08
N GLY A 417 21.13 -5.67 2.36
CA GLY A 417 21.39 -5.37 0.95
C GLY A 417 21.09 -6.58 0.05
N SER A 418 21.39 -6.50 -1.24
CA SER A 418 21.23 -7.64 -2.12
C SER A 418 22.46 -8.54 -2.07
N LYS A 419 22.24 -9.84 -1.91
CA LYS A 419 23.24 -10.89 -2.13
C LYS A 419 22.74 -11.76 -3.26
N GLU A 420 23.31 -11.59 -4.41
CA GLU A 420 22.93 -12.29 -5.64
C GLU A 420 24.15 -12.83 -6.35
N GLY A 421 23.92 -13.74 -7.25
CA GLY A 421 24.99 -14.28 -8.07
C GLY A 421 24.46 -15.18 -9.17
N SER A 422 25.38 -15.70 -9.95
CA SER A 422 25.07 -16.63 -11.02
C SER A 422 26.09 -17.75 -11.14
N PHE A 423 25.67 -18.84 -11.71
CA PHE A 423 26.56 -19.94 -12.09
C PHE A 423 26.05 -20.65 -13.34
N GLN A 424 26.97 -21.30 -14.03
CA GLN A 424 26.64 -22.17 -15.15
C GLN A 424 26.83 -23.64 -14.78
N THR A 425 25.86 -24.48 -15.16
CA THR A 425 25.92 -25.92 -14.91
C THR A 425 25.26 -26.70 -16.04
N ARG A 426 25.70 -27.96 -16.20
CA ARG A 426 25.01 -28.97 -17.02
C ARG A 426 24.15 -29.92 -16.21
N GLN A 427 24.13 -29.75 -14.89
CA GLN A 427 23.31 -30.56 -14.01
C GLN A 427 21.85 -30.22 -14.21
N LYS A 428 21.00 -31.23 -14.21
CA LYS A 428 19.55 -31.13 -14.44
C LYS A 428 18.77 -31.10 -13.16
N GLY A 429 17.47 -30.82 -13.29
CA GLY A 429 16.52 -30.90 -12.20
C GLY A 429 16.40 -29.65 -11.36
N LEU A 430 17.03 -28.53 -11.80
CA LEU A 430 16.81 -27.24 -11.16
C LEU A 430 15.52 -26.60 -11.68
N THR A 431 14.79 -25.99 -10.78
CA THR A 431 13.59 -25.19 -11.05
C THR A 431 13.67 -23.88 -10.29
N VAL A 432 13.05 -22.83 -10.80
CA VAL A 432 12.94 -21.55 -10.11
C VAL A 432 12.24 -21.72 -8.76
N GLY A 433 12.66 -20.95 -7.77
CA GLY A 433 12.14 -21.05 -6.40
C GLY A 433 12.79 -22.12 -5.53
N MET A 434 13.63 -23.02 -6.08
CA MET A 434 14.37 -23.99 -5.27
C MET A 434 15.41 -23.34 -4.39
N ALA A 435 15.65 -23.95 -3.22
CA ALA A 435 16.75 -23.65 -2.32
C ALA A 435 18.01 -24.39 -2.78
N ILE A 436 19.04 -23.66 -3.18
CA ILE A 436 20.34 -24.23 -3.54
C ILE A 436 21.40 -23.87 -2.51
N LYS A 437 22.08 -24.88 -1.98
CA LYS A 437 23.21 -24.66 -1.09
C LYS A 437 24.47 -24.37 -1.89
N ILE A 438 25.15 -23.26 -1.60
CA ILE A 438 26.44 -22.89 -2.18
C ILE A 438 27.47 -22.93 -1.05
N ASN A 439 28.45 -23.83 -1.20
CA ASN A 439 29.57 -24.00 -0.28
C ASN A 439 30.87 -23.79 -1.06
N SER A 440 31.43 -22.60 -0.95
CA SER A 440 32.69 -22.24 -1.59
C SER A 440 33.70 -21.73 -0.57
N ALA A 441 34.69 -22.54 -0.27
CA ALA A 441 35.78 -22.13 0.61
C ALA A 441 36.61 -20.99 -0.02
N LYS A 442 36.64 -20.91 -1.36
CA LYS A 442 37.37 -19.87 -2.10
C LYS A 442 36.73 -18.50 -1.95
N PHE A 443 35.41 -18.43 -1.84
CA PHE A 443 34.65 -17.20 -1.59
C PHE A 443 34.27 -16.99 -0.12
N GLY A 444 34.54 -17.99 0.75
CA GLY A 444 34.13 -17.94 2.16
C GLY A 444 32.61 -18.01 2.35
N ILE A 445 31.90 -18.70 1.48
CA ILE A 445 30.45 -18.82 1.43
C ILE A 445 30.04 -20.23 1.88
N ASP A 446 29.12 -20.35 2.82
CA ASP A 446 28.42 -21.59 3.17
C ASP A 446 26.97 -21.22 3.52
N GLU A 447 26.21 -20.81 2.52
CA GLU A 447 24.84 -20.31 2.67
C GLU A 447 23.90 -20.99 1.65
N THR A 448 22.60 -20.92 1.94
CA THR A 448 21.55 -21.37 1.04
C THR A 448 20.91 -20.16 0.34
N TYR A 449 20.74 -20.29 -0.96
CA TYR A 449 20.18 -19.25 -1.82
C TYR A 449 18.94 -19.77 -2.54
N LYS A 450 18.08 -18.86 -2.98
CA LYS A 450 16.89 -19.14 -3.78
C LYS A 450 17.25 -18.96 -5.27
N ILE A 451 16.89 -19.92 -6.10
CA ILE A 451 17.01 -19.81 -7.54
C ILE A 451 15.92 -18.86 -8.05
N ASN A 452 16.34 -17.76 -8.65
CA ASN A 452 15.44 -16.71 -9.15
C ASN A 452 15.14 -16.85 -10.64
N LYS A 453 16.17 -17.20 -11.42
CA LYS A 453 16.06 -17.36 -12.88
C LYS A 453 16.92 -18.49 -13.36
N ILE A 454 16.45 -19.21 -14.36
CA ILE A 454 17.22 -20.24 -15.06
C ILE A 454 17.09 -19.98 -16.56
N ARG A 455 18.23 -19.88 -17.23
CA ARG A 455 18.29 -19.83 -18.69
C ARG A 455 19.01 -21.05 -19.23
N GLY A 456 18.28 -21.93 -19.89
CA GLY A 456 18.86 -23.07 -20.62
C GLY A 456 19.17 -22.69 -22.06
N THR A 457 20.41 -22.86 -22.50
CA THR A 457 20.81 -22.67 -23.89
C THR A 457 21.43 -23.94 -24.44
N MET A 458 21.07 -24.29 -25.67
CA MET A 458 21.58 -25.50 -26.30
C MET A 458 22.97 -25.25 -26.86
N ASN A 459 23.96 -26.04 -26.44
CA ASN A 459 25.32 -25.95 -26.91
C ASN A 459 25.65 -27.09 -27.88
N GLY A 460 25.20 -27.01 -29.13
CA GLY A 460 25.66 -27.82 -30.27
C GLY A 460 25.61 -29.36 -30.19
N PHE A 461 25.39 -29.97 -29.02
CA PHE A 461 25.49 -31.40 -28.75
C PHE A 461 24.31 -31.92 -27.91
N ASP A 462 23.07 -31.56 -28.25
CA ASP A 462 21.83 -32.05 -27.56
C ASP A 462 21.83 -31.93 -26.03
N GLN A 463 22.55 -30.94 -25.49
CA GLN A 463 22.67 -30.71 -24.06
C GLN A 463 22.50 -29.23 -23.73
N PHE A 464 21.66 -28.96 -22.75
CA PHE A 464 21.56 -27.63 -22.19
C PHE A 464 22.76 -27.29 -21.29
N ILE A 465 23.19 -26.03 -21.40
CA ILE A 465 23.93 -25.34 -20.36
C ILE A 465 22.93 -24.41 -19.69
N TYR A 466 22.80 -24.55 -18.39
CA TYR A 466 21.91 -23.74 -17.57
C TYR A 466 22.71 -22.62 -16.92
N ASP A 467 22.37 -21.38 -17.25
CA ASP A 467 22.75 -20.19 -16.51
C ASP A 467 21.72 -20.02 -15.39
N VAL A 468 22.16 -20.06 -14.15
CA VAL A 468 21.31 -20.01 -12.98
C VAL A 468 21.61 -18.78 -12.18
N ASP A 469 20.63 -17.87 -12.08
CA ASP A 469 20.71 -16.70 -11.24
C ASP A 469 20.08 -17.03 -9.87
N PHE A 470 20.79 -16.70 -8.80
CA PHE A 470 20.34 -16.95 -7.44
C PHE A 470 20.43 -15.70 -6.57
N LEU A 471 19.59 -15.66 -5.56
CA LEU A 471 19.59 -14.59 -4.56
C LEU A 471 19.35 -15.16 -3.17
N LYS A 472 19.72 -14.42 -2.13
CA LYS A 472 19.44 -14.84 -0.76
C LYS A 472 17.92 -14.88 -0.56
N SER A 473 17.42 -15.95 0.08
CA SER A 473 15.98 -16.10 0.34
C SER A 473 15.43 -14.89 1.11
N GLY A 474 14.24 -14.42 0.72
CA GLY A 474 13.64 -13.21 1.28
C GLY A 474 14.09 -11.89 0.65
N GLN A 475 15.12 -11.90 -0.22
CA GLN A 475 15.61 -10.70 -0.89
C GLN A 475 15.05 -10.55 -2.30
N THR A 476 15.02 -9.33 -2.80
CA THR A 476 14.75 -8.97 -4.20
C THR A 476 16.05 -8.64 -4.92
N THR A 477 16.07 -8.78 -6.25
CA THR A 477 17.24 -8.34 -7.03
C THR A 477 17.38 -6.83 -6.95
N PHE A 478 18.62 -6.34 -7.04
CA PHE A 478 18.90 -4.90 -7.13
C PHE A 478 18.08 -4.21 -8.24
N THR A 479 17.94 -4.87 -9.38
CA THR A 479 17.16 -4.37 -10.52
C THR A 479 15.67 -4.20 -10.17
N ASP A 480 15.06 -5.15 -9.46
CA ASP A 480 13.66 -5.07 -9.04
C ASP A 480 13.42 -3.94 -8.02
N ILE A 481 14.39 -3.73 -7.11
CA ILE A 481 14.35 -2.60 -6.17
C ILE A 481 14.35 -1.28 -6.92
N VAL A 482 15.28 -1.11 -7.88
CA VAL A 482 15.39 0.11 -8.69
C VAL A 482 14.11 0.35 -9.51
N ILE A 483 13.56 -0.68 -10.14
CA ILE A 483 12.30 -0.59 -10.89
C ILE A 483 11.15 -0.19 -9.97
N GLY A 484 11.05 -0.78 -8.78
CA GLY A 484 10.05 -0.43 -7.78
C GLY A 484 10.14 1.02 -7.34
N LEU A 485 11.34 1.53 -7.10
CA LEU A 485 11.58 2.93 -6.72
C LEU A 485 11.23 3.91 -7.87
N ILE A 486 11.60 3.60 -9.11
CA ILE A 486 11.27 4.42 -10.28
C ILE A 486 9.75 4.46 -10.51
N GLY A 487 9.07 3.33 -10.33
CA GLY A 487 7.61 3.23 -10.47
C GLY A 487 6.86 4.09 -9.46
N LYS A 488 7.34 4.15 -8.22
CA LYS A 488 6.72 4.90 -7.11
C LYS A 488 7.11 6.39 -7.06
N SER A 489 8.22 6.80 -7.68
CA SER A 489 8.67 8.21 -7.68
C SER A 489 7.75 9.18 -8.46
N ARG A 490 6.69 8.69 -9.07
CA ARG A 490 5.68 9.50 -9.78
C ARG A 490 4.46 9.87 -8.95
N GLU A 491 4.27 9.29 -7.77
CA GLU A 491 3.28 9.81 -6.82
C GLU A 491 3.93 10.96 -6.05
N GLU A 492 3.59 12.19 -6.41
CA GLU A 492 3.94 13.38 -5.62
C GLU A 492 3.38 13.17 -4.21
N ILE A 493 4.29 13.02 -3.25
CA ILE A 493 3.95 13.01 -1.84
C ILE A 493 3.54 14.44 -1.48
N SER A 494 2.28 14.78 -1.66
CA SER A 494 1.71 16.00 -1.11
C SER A 494 1.54 15.80 0.39
N ILE A 495 2.61 15.97 1.14
CA ILE A 495 2.54 16.08 2.60
C ILE A 495 1.99 17.48 2.88
N SER A 496 0.75 17.54 3.39
CA SER A 496 0.24 18.80 3.92
C SER A 496 1.19 19.27 5.03
N PRO A 497 1.65 20.54 5.01
CA PRO A 497 2.55 21.07 6.06
C PRO A 497 1.98 20.94 7.48
N ASN A 498 0.69 20.71 7.62
CA ASN A 498 -0.03 20.56 8.89
C ASN A 498 -0.34 19.08 9.23
N GLU A 499 0.23 18.12 8.51
CA GLU A 499 0.08 16.71 8.84
C GLU A 499 1.06 16.35 9.95
N VAL A 500 0.58 16.41 11.18
CA VAL A 500 1.37 16.06 12.35
C VAL A 500 1.46 14.54 12.44
N ILE A 501 2.67 14.01 12.32
CA ILE A 501 2.95 12.60 12.55
C ILE A 501 2.93 12.38 14.07
N GLN A 502 1.81 11.95 14.62
CA GLN A 502 1.64 11.87 16.08
C GLN A 502 1.81 10.49 16.69
N ARG A 503 1.76 9.41 15.89
CA ARG A 503 1.94 8.06 16.45
C ARG A 503 2.86 7.24 15.58
N PHE A 504 4.00 6.87 16.16
CA PHE A 504 4.85 5.81 15.67
C PHE A 504 4.62 4.58 16.52
N ARG A 505 4.27 3.46 15.90
CA ARG A 505 4.39 2.18 16.56
C ARG A 505 5.70 1.55 16.11
N LYS A 506 6.64 1.36 17.03
CA LYS A 506 7.84 0.59 16.80
C LYS A 506 7.45 -0.87 16.91
N VAL A 507 7.64 -1.61 15.84
CA VAL A 507 7.45 -3.05 15.85
C VAL A 507 8.78 -3.67 16.27
N GLU A 508 8.81 -4.26 17.45
CA GLU A 508 9.95 -5.04 17.91
C GLU A 508 9.78 -6.50 17.48
N ASP A 509 10.89 -7.11 17.08
CA ASP A 509 10.93 -8.48 16.59
C ASP A 509 10.22 -9.44 17.56
N ALA A 510 9.16 -10.11 17.11
CA ALA A 510 8.35 -11.02 17.94
C ALA A 510 9.13 -12.28 18.41
N PHE A 511 10.39 -12.41 18.04
CA PHE A 511 11.22 -13.57 18.34
C PHE A 511 12.28 -13.36 19.43
N SER A 512 12.45 -12.16 19.98
CA SER A 512 13.26 -12.01 21.17
C SER A 512 12.41 -12.13 22.44
N MET A 513 12.23 -13.34 22.93
CA MET A 513 11.74 -13.58 24.28
C MET A 513 12.81 -13.14 25.31
N SER A 514 12.90 -11.87 25.61
CA SER A 514 13.56 -11.38 26.82
C SER A 514 12.69 -10.30 27.45
N ASP A 515 12.50 -10.49 28.76
CA ASP A 515 11.77 -9.60 29.66
C ASP A 515 12.43 -8.21 29.72
N GLU A 516 12.09 -7.29 28.85
CA GLU A 516 12.46 -5.89 29.02
C GLU A 516 11.26 -4.96 28.85
N ILE A 517 11.10 -4.11 29.85
CA ILE A 517 10.09 -3.05 29.88
C ILE A 517 10.54 -1.96 28.90
N VAL A 518 9.84 -1.81 27.80
CA VAL A 518 10.11 -0.72 26.86
C VAL A 518 9.42 0.55 27.36
N SER A 519 10.21 1.52 27.80
CA SER A 519 9.72 2.87 28.03
C SER A 519 9.69 3.64 26.72
N VAL A 520 8.50 4.07 26.30
CA VAL A 520 8.37 5.01 25.19
C VAL A 520 8.81 6.38 25.69
N THR A 521 9.97 6.84 25.24
CA THR A 521 10.43 8.20 25.49
C THR A 521 9.98 9.07 24.32
N THR A 522 9.04 9.97 24.55
CA THR A 522 8.67 11.01 23.58
C THR A 522 9.70 12.12 23.64
N THR A 523 10.41 12.36 22.54
CA THR A 523 11.24 13.54 22.36
C THR A 523 10.39 14.68 21.81
N GLU A 524 10.47 15.83 22.46
CA GLU A 524 9.80 17.07 22.02
C GLU A 524 10.29 17.46 20.62
N GLY A 525 9.35 17.73 19.72
CA GLY A 525 9.65 18.37 18.44
C GLY A 525 10.03 19.87 18.65
N PRO A 526 10.69 20.50 17.67
CA PRO A 526 11.30 21.84 17.82
C PRO A 526 10.33 23.02 17.96
N TYR A 527 9.04 22.77 18.11
CA TYR A 527 8.02 23.82 18.29
C TYR A 527 7.15 23.47 19.50
N GLY A 528 7.53 23.97 20.66
CA GLY A 528 6.94 23.88 21.98
C GLY A 528 5.42 23.68 22.06
N TYR A 529 4.94 22.47 21.94
CA TYR A 529 3.58 22.06 22.26
C TYR A 529 3.59 21.10 23.45
N ALA A 530 2.51 21.15 24.24
CA ALA A 530 2.33 20.56 25.54
C ALA A 530 2.71 19.07 25.68
N PRO A 531 3.08 18.59 26.88
CA PRO A 531 3.65 17.28 27.10
C PRO A 531 2.65 16.16 26.82
N VAL A 532 3.08 15.21 26.00
CA VAL A 532 2.35 13.98 25.71
C VAL A 532 2.45 13.04 26.91
N THR A 533 1.31 12.58 27.40
CA THR A 533 1.20 11.65 28.52
C THR A 533 1.78 10.28 28.16
N THR A 534 2.71 9.79 28.95
CA THR A 534 3.34 8.47 28.77
C THR A 534 2.34 7.37 29.13
N LYS A 535 1.89 6.55 28.17
CA LYS A 535 1.18 5.30 28.46
C LYS A 535 2.19 4.18 28.67
N THR A 536 2.29 3.65 29.88
CA THR A 536 3.07 2.44 30.18
C THR A 536 2.25 1.23 29.74
N VAL A 537 2.69 0.53 28.73
CA VAL A 537 2.09 -0.76 28.33
C VAL A 537 2.76 -1.86 29.13
N ALA A 538 2.02 -2.51 30.03
CA ALA A 538 2.51 -3.69 30.76
C ALA A 538 2.59 -4.88 29.80
N LYS A 539 3.75 -5.54 29.74
CA LYS A 539 3.92 -6.83 29.04
C LYS A 539 3.14 -7.92 29.76
N TYR A 540 2.29 -8.62 29.01
CA TYR A 540 1.72 -9.89 29.46
C TYR A 540 2.72 -11.03 29.17
N ASN A 541 3.14 -11.69 30.23
CA ASN A 541 4.02 -12.85 30.18
C ASN A 541 3.20 -14.08 29.76
N PHE A 542 3.39 -14.59 28.55
CA PHE A 542 2.91 -15.90 28.13
C PHE A 542 4.00 -16.97 28.35
N SER A 543 4.44 -17.15 29.57
CA SER A 543 5.16 -18.35 29.96
C SER A 543 4.23 -19.25 30.76
N THR A 544 4.02 -20.45 30.27
CA THR A 544 3.45 -21.66 30.81
C THR A 544 2.13 -22.09 30.19
N TYR A 545 2.26 -22.96 29.20
CA TYR A 545 1.54 -24.25 29.19
C TYR A 545 2.44 -25.27 28.51
N SER A 546 2.96 -26.16 29.37
CA SER A 546 3.56 -27.46 29.05
C SER A 546 2.51 -28.39 28.47
#